data_5e1fe0d704a199b108c4b54225cf15db
#
_entry.id   5e1fe0d704a199b108c4b54225cf15db
#
_cell.length_a   1.000
_cell.length_b   1.000
_cell.length_c   1.000
_cell.angle_alpha   90.00
_cell.angle_beta   90.00
_cell.angle_gamma   90.00
#
_symmetry.space_group_name_H-M   'P 1'
#
loop_
_entity.id
_entity.type
_entity.pdbx_description
1 polymer ?
#
loop_
_entity_poly.entity_id
_entity_poly.type
_entity_poly.pdbx_seq_one_letter_code
_entity_poly.pdbx_strand_id
1 'polypeptide(L)'
;MTQFPHYTCGSNADLPIVGGSILSHMHFQGGSYAFPMQSAETLCRYRVPEYPDISVETIRWPVSTVRACGRDAAQLIGFAGRLLETWRGYSDAEADILAETMENGSPTPHNTVTPILHYDEKKGYVLDLVPRNNRTTEQYPEGIFHPHREIHHIKKENIGLIEVMGLAILPSRLAQQSEAIAAVLCGQTDAKACRAAAPEHADWLDLLVKKYGTALSPEQAQDAVKREIGAKFETCLEHAGVFKLTPDGLAAFDRFLAALGCEKL
;
A
#
# COMPACT_ATOMS: atom_id res chain seq x y z
N MET A 1 -12.48 -16.35 10.60
CA MET A 1 -13.61 -16.22 9.65
C MET A 1 -14.84 -17.03 10.05
N THR A 2 -14.72 -18.28 10.50
CA THR A 2 -15.88 -19.07 10.98
C THR A 2 -16.68 -18.39 12.10
N GLN A 3 -16.02 -17.71 13.02
CA GLN A 3 -16.68 -16.96 14.11
C GLN A 3 -17.10 -15.53 13.72
N PHE A 4 -16.38 -14.93 12.77
CA PHE A 4 -16.58 -13.54 12.33
C PHE A 4 -16.60 -13.46 10.80
N PRO A 5 -17.63 -14.00 10.12
CA PRO A 5 -17.65 -14.10 8.65
C PRO A 5 -17.69 -12.76 7.93
N HIS A 6 -18.10 -11.68 8.62
CA HIS A 6 -18.18 -10.33 8.05
C HIS A 6 -16.92 -9.49 8.30
N TYR A 7 -15.90 -10.08 8.95
CA TYR A 7 -14.68 -9.34 9.25
C TYR A 7 -13.67 -9.47 8.12
N THR A 8 -12.93 -8.39 7.93
CA THR A 8 -11.60 -8.44 7.31
C THR A 8 -10.60 -8.62 8.43
N CYS A 9 -9.65 -9.53 8.28
CA CYS A 9 -8.60 -9.80 9.26
C CYS A 9 -7.26 -9.84 8.54
N GLY A 10 -6.24 -9.24 9.13
CA GLY A 10 -4.89 -9.26 8.56
C GLY A 10 -3.83 -9.04 9.63
N SER A 11 -2.58 -9.14 9.21
CA SER A 11 -1.40 -8.89 10.03
C SER A 11 -0.49 -7.89 9.33
N ASN A 12 0.17 -7.04 10.09
CA ASN A 12 1.30 -6.28 9.56
C ASN A 12 2.44 -7.22 9.14
N ALA A 13 3.34 -6.70 8.30
CA ALA A 13 4.58 -7.36 7.95
C ALA A 13 5.46 -7.64 9.18
N ASP A 14 6.27 -8.69 9.13
CA ASP A 14 7.17 -9.11 10.21
C ASP A 14 8.57 -8.44 10.13
N LEU A 15 8.76 -7.51 9.21
CA LEU A 15 9.98 -6.70 9.08
C LEU A 15 9.69 -5.20 9.36
N PRO A 16 10.67 -4.45 9.88
CA PRO A 16 10.55 -3.01 10.09
C PRO A 16 10.40 -2.26 8.76
N ILE A 17 10.08 -0.95 8.81
CA ILE A 17 9.96 -0.03 7.65
C ILE A 17 8.68 -0.28 6.81
N VAL A 18 8.27 -1.52 6.64
CA VAL A 18 7.15 -1.92 5.75
C VAL A 18 5.90 -2.32 6.55
N GLY A 19 5.61 -1.60 7.62
CA GLY A 19 4.43 -1.76 8.46
C GLY A 19 4.63 -2.62 9.70
N GLY A 20 5.78 -3.27 9.88
CA GLY A 20 6.13 -3.98 11.10
C GLY A 20 6.43 -3.00 12.24
N SER A 21 5.42 -2.69 13.07
CA SER A 21 5.56 -1.76 14.19
C SER A 21 5.76 -2.45 15.53
N ILE A 22 5.28 -3.69 15.68
CA ILE A 22 5.44 -4.50 16.89
C ILE A 22 6.02 -5.84 16.45
N LEU A 23 7.35 -5.96 16.50
CA LEU A 23 8.09 -7.15 16.03
C LEU A 23 8.27 -8.22 17.12
N SER A 24 7.96 -7.88 18.38
CA SER A 24 8.18 -8.77 19.54
C SER A 24 7.14 -9.88 19.69
N HIS A 25 5.99 -9.76 19.04
CA HIS A 25 4.94 -10.78 19.04
C HIS A 25 4.04 -10.68 17.82
N MET A 26 3.41 -11.80 17.46
CA MET A 26 2.40 -11.82 16.40
C MET A 26 1.10 -11.20 16.90
N HIS A 27 0.51 -10.34 16.07
CA HIS A 27 -0.80 -9.73 16.32
C HIS A 27 -1.59 -9.60 15.03
N PHE A 28 -2.91 -9.62 15.17
CA PHE A 28 -3.85 -9.48 14.07
C PHE A 28 -4.75 -8.27 14.32
N GLN A 29 -5.15 -7.64 13.23
CA GLN A 29 -6.15 -6.59 13.23
C GLN A 29 -7.37 -7.08 12.45
N GLY A 30 -8.56 -6.83 12.95
CA GLY A 30 -9.78 -7.26 12.29
C GLY A 30 -10.96 -6.34 12.60
N GLY A 31 -11.89 -6.26 11.65
CA GLY A 31 -13.10 -5.47 11.76
C GLY A 31 -14.04 -5.67 10.57
N SER A 32 -15.24 -5.14 10.67
CA SER A 32 -16.29 -5.27 9.64
C SER A 32 -16.31 -4.14 8.60
N TYR A 33 -15.29 -3.27 8.60
CA TYR A 33 -15.18 -2.19 7.61
C TYR A 33 -14.87 -2.76 6.22
N ALA A 34 -15.63 -2.33 5.20
CA ALA A 34 -15.37 -2.69 3.81
C ALA A 34 -14.31 -1.75 3.23
N PHE A 35 -13.11 -2.27 3.03
CA PHE A 35 -11.99 -1.47 2.52
C PHE A 35 -12.03 -1.30 1.00
N PRO A 36 -11.58 -0.15 0.46
CA PRO A 36 -11.54 0.10 -0.99
C PRO A 36 -10.84 -1.00 -1.79
N MET A 37 -9.75 -1.55 -1.28
CA MET A 37 -8.98 -2.63 -1.91
C MET A 37 -9.82 -3.87 -2.23
N GLN A 38 -10.87 -4.16 -1.46
CA GLN A 38 -11.74 -5.33 -1.69
C GLN A 38 -12.48 -5.26 -3.03
N SER A 39 -12.79 -4.03 -3.49
CA SER A 39 -13.48 -3.76 -4.75
C SER A 39 -12.54 -3.50 -5.93
N ALA A 40 -11.21 -3.63 -5.74
CA ALA A 40 -10.25 -3.40 -6.80
C ALA A 40 -10.43 -4.38 -7.97
N GLU A 41 -10.31 -3.85 -9.19
CA GLU A 41 -10.46 -4.61 -10.42
C GLU A 41 -9.34 -5.65 -10.60
N THR A 42 -9.68 -6.79 -11.19
CA THR A 42 -8.69 -7.79 -11.61
C THR A 42 -7.88 -7.25 -12.80
N LEU A 43 -6.55 -7.26 -12.71
CA LEU A 43 -5.66 -6.95 -13.82
C LEU A 43 -5.38 -8.19 -14.68
N CYS A 44 -5.03 -9.28 -14.03
CA CYS A 44 -4.68 -10.53 -14.70
C CYS A 44 -5.09 -11.73 -13.86
N ARG A 45 -5.37 -12.84 -14.52
CA ARG A 45 -5.71 -14.12 -13.88
C ARG A 45 -4.64 -15.17 -14.17
N TYR A 46 -4.46 -16.06 -13.19
CA TYR A 46 -3.49 -17.13 -13.22
C TYR A 46 -4.12 -18.41 -12.71
N ARG A 47 -3.65 -19.54 -13.19
CA ARG A 47 -3.86 -20.83 -12.55
C ARG A 47 -2.58 -21.27 -11.86
N VAL A 48 -2.74 -22.05 -10.82
CA VAL A 48 -1.62 -22.69 -10.12
C VAL A 48 -1.87 -24.19 -10.12
N PRO A 49 -1.16 -24.97 -10.96
CA PRO A 49 -1.46 -26.39 -11.13
C PRO A 49 -1.43 -27.21 -9.84
N GLU A 50 -0.58 -26.81 -8.88
CA GLU A 50 -0.46 -27.45 -7.56
C GLU A 50 -1.67 -27.17 -6.65
N TYR A 51 -2.40 -26.08 -6.89
CA TYR A 51 -3.57 -25.65 -6.11
C TYR A 51 -4.77 -25.43 -7.03
N PRO A 52 -5.38 -26.50 -7.57
CA PRO A 52 -6.39 -26.39 -8.63
C PRO A 52 -7.73 -25.81 -8.16
N ASP A 53 -8.02 -25.82 -6.87
CA ASP A 53 -9.32 -25.36 -6.31
C ASP A 53 -9.29 -23.89 -5.88
N ILE A 54 -8.19 -23.17 -6.17
CA ILE A 54 -8.10 -21.73 -5.96
C ILE A 54 -7.94 -21.00 -7.29
N SER A 55 -8.49 -19.80 -7.37
CA SER A 55 -8.18 -18.84 -8.41
C SER A 55 -7.16 -17.81 -7.90
N VAL A 56 -6.18 -17.45 -8.74
CA VAL A 56 -5.18 -16.44 -8.42
C VAL A 56 -5.31 -15.29 -9.40
N GLU A 57 -5.30 -14.08 -8.89
CA GLU A 57 -5.37 -12.86 -9.71
C GLU A 57 -4.45 -11.77 -9.15
N THR A 58 -3.96 -10.90 -10.01
CA THR A 58 -3.42 -9.59 -9.62
C THR A 58 -4.53 -8.56 -9.73
N ILE A 59 -4.51 -7.56 -8.86
CA ILE A 59 -5.54 -6.51 -8.82
C ILE A 59 -4.95 -5.16 -9.17
N ARG A 60 -5.79 -4.26 -9.72
CA ARG A 60 -5.44 -2.86 -9.99
C ARG A 60 -5.46 -2.08 -8.67
N TRP A 61 -4.33 -2.14 -7.99
CA TRP A 61 -4.13 -1.49 -6.69
C TRP A 61 -2.72 -0.91 -6.60
N PRO A 62 -2.53 0.29 -6.01
CA PRO A 62 -1.21 0.94 -5.99
C PRO A 62 -0.14 0.10 -5.29
N VAL A 63 -0.53 -0.63 -4.23
CA VAL A 63 0.36 -1.61 -3.58
C VAL A 63 0.15 -2.97 -4.23
N SER A 64 1.17 -3.49 -4.90
CA SER A 64 1.10 -4.76 -5.63
C SER A 64 0.58 -5.90 -4.76
N THR A 65 -0.43 -6.61 -5.26
CA THR A 65 -1.17 -7.61 -4.49
C THR A 65 -1.48 -8.83 -5.33
N VAL A 66 -1.20 -10.00 -4.77
CA VAL A 66 -1.67 -11.30 -5.27
C VAL A 66 -2.93 -11.67 -4.49
N ARG A 67 -4.06 -11.78 -5.17
CA ARG A 67 -5.34 -12.21 -4.61
C ARG A 67 -5.59 -13.67 -4.92
N ALA A 68 -5.70 -14.49 -3.90
CA ALA A 68 -6.08 -15.90 -4.02
C ALA A 68 -7.50 -16.09 -3.46
N CYS A 69 -8.36 -16.78 -4.23
CA CYS A 69 -9.75 -17.00 -3.84
C CYS A 69 -10.08 -18.48 -3.91
N GLY A 70 -10.86 -18.99 -2.96
CA GLY A 70 -11.33 -20.36 -2.94
C GLY A 70 -12.13 -20.70 -1.69
N ARG A 71 -12.74 -21.89 -1.67
CA ARG A 71 -13.51 -22.38 -0.52
C ARG A 71 -12.70 -23.34 0.35
N ASP A 72 -11.61 -23.88 -0.17
CA ASP A 72 -10.70 -24.75 0.56
C ASP A 72 -9.62 -23.92 1.26
N ALA A 73 -9.74 -23.77 2.57
CA ALA A 73 -8.79 -23.05 3.39
C ALA A 73 -7.39 -23.69 3.39
N ALA A 74 -7.29 -25.03 3.28
CA ALA A 74 -6.00 -25.71 3.29
C ALA A 74 -5.20 -25.40 2.03
N GLN A 75 -5.84 -25.36 0.86
CA GLN A 75 -5.19 -24.94 -0.38
C GLN A 75 -4.74 -23.48 -0.35
N LEU A 76 -5.57 -22.57 0.17
CA LEU A 76 -5.19 -21.17 0.33
C LEU A 76 -4.01 -20.98 1.28
N ILE A 77 -3.97 -21.70 2.40
CA ILE A 77 -2.86 -21.69 3.35
C ILE A 77 -1.59 -22.26 2.70
N GLY A 78 -1.70 -23.38 1.98
CA GLY A 78 -0.58 -23.98 1.25
C GLY A 78 0.00 -23.01 0.21
N PHE A 79 -0.86 -22.39 -0.59
CA PHE A 79 -0.46 -21.38 -1.57
C PHE A 79 0.20 -20.16 -0.92
N ALA A 80 -0.37 -19.64 0.18
CA ALA A 80 0.19 -18.51 0.91
C ALA A 80 1.59 -18.83 1.48
N GLY A 81 1.76 -20.02 2.03
CA GLY A 81 3.07 -20.50 2.51
C GLY A 81 4.11 -20.56 1.41
N ARG A 82 3.74 -21.14 0.25
CA ARG A 82 4.61 -21.20 -0.93
C ARG A 82 4.96 -19.80 -1.45
N LEU A 83 3.98 -18.89 -1.53
CA LEU A 83 4.23 -17.52 -1.96
C LEU A 83 5.23 -16.82 -1.01
N LEU A 84 5.03 -16.93 0.30
CA LEU A 84 5.92 -16.34 1.29
C LEU A 84 7.35 -16.90 1.18
N GLU A 85 7.49 -18.21 1.05
CA GLU A 85 8.80 -18.87 0.89
C GLU A 85 9.50 -18.44 -0.39
N THR A 86 8.79 -18.47 -1.53
CA THR A 86 9.32 -18.01 -2.82
C THR A 86 9.71 -16.54 -2.74
N TRP A 87 8.85 -15.69 -2.18
CA TRP A 87 9.10 -14.26 -2.06
C TRP A 87 10.32 -13.95 -1.20
N ARG A 88 10.49 -14.65 -0.08
CA ARG A 88 11.66 -14.46 0.81
C ARG A 88 12.99 -14.68 0.12
N GLY A 89 13.06 -15.54 -0.87
CA GLY A 89 14.26 -15.80 -1.66
C GLY A 89 14.33 -15.05 -3.02
N TYR A 90 13.29 -14.26 -3.36
CA TYR A 90 13.18 -13.67 -4.69
C TYR A 90 13.96 -12.36 -4.80
N SER A 91 14.79 -12.26 -5.85
CA SER A 91 15.46 -11.03 -6.26
C SER A 91 15.20 -10.75 -7.73
N ASP A 92 14.97 -9.46 -8.04
CA ASP A 92 14.82 -8.94 -9.41
C ASP A 92 15.48 -7.56 -9.46
N ALA A 93 16.72 -7.50 -9.93
CA ALA A 93 17.51 -6.27 -9.96
C ALA A 93 16.90 -5.19 -10.86
N GLU A 94 16.16 -5.59 -11.92
CA GLU A 94 15.47 -4.65 -12.82
C GLU A 94 14.30 -3.95 -12.13
N ALA A 95 13.77 -4.54 -11.06
CA ALA A 95 12.70 -3.97 -10.24
C ALA A 95 13.21 -3.43 -8.88
N ASP A 96 14.52 -3.28 -8.69
CA ASP A 96 15.16 -2.89 -7.42
C ASP A 96 14.89 -3.84 -6.24
N ILE A 97 14.50 -5.08 -6.51
CA ILE A 97 14.18 -6.09 -5.51
C ILE A 97 15.42 -6.93 -5.22
N LEU A 98 15.88 -6.90 -3.98
CA LEU A 98 16.86 -7.85 -3.45
C LEU A 98 16.24 -8.55 -2.24
N ALA A 99 16.34 -9.89 -2.22
CA ALA A 99 15.86 -10.70 -1.11
C ALA A 99 16.62 -10.42 0.19
N GLU A 100 17.94 -10.20 0.05
CA GLU A 100 18.83 -9.89 1.17
C GLU A 100 20.00 -9.01 0.73
N THR A 101 20.64 -8.34 1.68
CA THR A 101 21.92 -7.65 1.52
C THR A 101 22.87 -8.05 2.64
N MET A 102 24.17 -7.86 2.42
CA MET A 102 25.17 -8.12 3.47
C MET A 102 25.35 -6.86 4.31
N GLU A 103 24.99 -6.93 5.59
CA GLU A 103 25.19 -5.85 6.56
C GLU A 103 26.06 -6.34 7.73
N ASN A 104 27.16 -5.66 7.97
CA ASN A 104 28.13 -6.04 9.03
C ASN A 104 28.58 -7.51 8.96
N GLY A 105 28.70 -8.06 7.73
CA GLY A 105 29.13 -9.44 7.51
C GLY A 105 28.06 -10.51 7.69
N SER A 106 26.79 -10.11 7.88
CA SER A 106 25.66 -11.02 8.01
C SER A 106 24.59 -10.72 6.96
N PRO A 107 23.87 -11.73 6.44
CA PRO A 107 22.75 -11.52 5.54
C PRO A 107 21.58 -10.85 6.28
N THR A 108 21.06 -9.77 5.73
CA THR A 108 19.89 -9.05 6.21
C THR A 108 18.73 -9.25 5.25
N PRO A 109 17.66 -9.96 5.65
CA PRO A 109 16.51 -10.21 4.77
C PRO A 109 15.65 -8.95 4.59
N HIS A 110 15.07 -8.82 3.38
CA HIS A 110 14.26 -7.67 3.01
C HIS A 110 12.83 -8.00 2.64
N ASN A 111 12.57 -9.22 2.18
CA ASN A 111 11.27 -9.61 1.67
C ASN A 111 10.35 -10.16 2.76
N THR A 112 9.13 -9.64 2.80
CA THR A 112 8.05 -10.10 3.67
C THR A 112 6.69 -9.90 3.00
N VAL A 113 5.60 -10.33 3.64
CA VAL A 113 4.23 -10.24 3.13
C VAL A 113 3.32 -9.65 4.18
N THR A 114 2.38 -8.80 3.75
CA THR A 114 1.23 -8.37 4.55
C THR A 114 0.02 -9.20 4.10
N PRO A 115 -0.45 -10.19 4.89
CA PRO A 115 -1.61 -11.01 4.53
C PRO A 115 -2.91 -10.36 5.02
N ILE A 116 -3.94 -10.40 4.16
CA ILE A 116 -5.26 -9.84 4.43
C ILE A 116 -6.31 -10.86 3.98
N LEU A 117 -7.23 -11.23 4.85
CA LEU A 117 -8.26 -12.21 4.59
C LEU A 117 -9.65 -11.62 4.85
N HIS A 118 -10.58 -11.83 3.93
CA HIS A 118 -12.00 -11.63 4.14
C HIS A 118 -12.81 -12.77 3.48
N TYR A 119 -14.10 -12.79 3.66
CA TYR A 119 -14.98 -13.77 3.04
C TYR A 119 -15.96 -13.08 2.10
N ASP A 120 -16.08 -13.61 0.89
CA ASP A 120 -17.04 -13.20 -0.14
C ASP A 120 -17.99 -14.39 -0.43
N GLU A 121 -19.28 -14.14 -0.50
CA GLU A 121 -20.28 -15.21 -0.69
C GLU A 121 -20.10 -15.97 -2.02
N LYS A 122 -19.61 -15.30 -3.06
CA LYS A 122 -19.41 -15.87 -4.40
C LYS A 122 -18.04 -16.53 -4.54
N LYS A 123 -16.98 -15.87 -4.05
CA LYS A 123 -15.59 -16.32 -4.19
C LYS A 123 -15.12 -17.25 -3.07
N GLY A 124 -15.80 -17.26 -1.93
CA GLY A 124 -15.36 -17.95 -0.71
C GLY A 124 -14.37 -17.09 0.08
N TYR A 125 -13.30 -17.68 0.59
CA TYR A 125 -12.21 -16.94 1.22
C TYR A 125 -11.46 -16.15 0.15
N VAL A 126 -11.20 -14.89 0.41
CA VAL A 126 -10.39 -13.99 -0.41
C VAL A 126 -9.17 -13.62 0.41
N LEU A 127 -8.03 -14.10 -0.01
CA LEU A 127 -6.74 -13.87 0.64
C LEU A 127 -5.87 -12.96 -0.24
N ASP A 128 -5.71 -11.73 0.19
CA ASP A 128 -4.81 -10.76 -0.44
C ASP A 128 -3.43 -10.86 0.21
N LEU A 129 -2.44 -11.23 -0.58
CA LEU A 129 -1.04 -11.35 -0.20
C LEU A 129 -0.27 -10.19 -0.82
N VAL A 130 0.22 -9.30 0.02
CA VAL A 130 0.90 -8.07 -0.41
C VAL A 130 2.41 -8.23 -0.22
N PRO A 131 3.19 -8.42 -1.29
CA PRO A 131 4.65 -8.44 -1.21
C PRO A 131 5.19 -7.11 -0.71
N ARG A 132 6.10 -7.15 0.25
CA ARG A 132 6.78 -5.98 0.82
C ARG A 132 8.30 -6.21 0.78
N ASN A 133 9.05 -5.12 0.68
CA ASN A 133 10.50 -5.15 0.77
C ASN A 133 10.99 -3.92 1.53
N ASN A 134 11.82 -4.11 2.56
CA ASN A 134 12.26 -3.03 3.45
C ASN A 134 13.66 -2.52 3.15
N ARG A 135 14.22 -2.85 1.98
CA ARG A 135 15.57 -2.42 1.60
C ARG A 135 15.69 -0.90 1.57
N THR A 136 16.80 -0.42 2.12
CA THR A 136 17.19 0.99 2.09
C THR A 136 18.38 1.22 1.17
N THR A 137 18.60 2.46 0.74
CA THR A 137 19.80 2.90 0.01
C THR A 137 20.19 4.30 0.50
N GLU A 138 21.36 4.80 0.10
CA GLU A 138 21.76 6.19 0.38
C GLU A 138 20.75 7.20 -0.18
N GLN A 139 20.15 6.90 -1.33
CA GLN A 139 19.11 7.74 -1.95
C GLN A 139 17.78 7.65 -1.19
N TYR A 140 17.43 6.48 -0.69
CA TYR A 140 16.19 6.18 0.03
C TYR A 140 16.47 5.58 1.41
N PRO A 141 16.97 6.37 2.36
CA PRO A 141 17.36 5.87 3.67
C PRO A 141 16.15 5.45 4.54
N GLU A 142 14.94 5.92 4.21
CA GLU A 142 13.69 5.49 4.83
C GLU A 142 13.12 4.21 4.22
N GLY A 143 13.61 3.78 3.05
CA GLY A 143 13.20 2.62 2.27
C GLY A 143 12.89 2.94 0.82
N ILE A 144 13.27 2.05 -0.10
CA ILE A 144 12.94 2.18 -1.53
C ILE A 144 11.42 2.07 -1.74
N PHE A 145 10.79 1.15 -1.02
CA PHE A 145 9.35 0.88 -1.07
C PHE A 145 8.63 1.48 0.15
N HIS A 146 8.85 2.77 0.34
CA HIS A 146 8.35 3.58 1.45
C HIS A 146 7.92 4.94 0.92
N PRO A 147 6.99 5.70 1.56
CA PRO A 147 6.71 7.07 1.17
C PRO A 147 7.99 7.91 1.05
N HIS A 148 8.26 8.48 -0.12
CA HIS A 148 9.45 9.26 -0.38
C HIS A 148 9.31 10.70 0.14
N ARG A 149 10.44 11.43 0.23
CA ARG A 149 10.53 12.73 0.93
C ARG A 149 9.60 13.81 0.37
N GLU A 150 9.33 13.79 -0.94
CA GLU A 150 8.45 14.78 -1.60
C GLU A 150 7.00 14.74 -1.12
N ILE A 151 6.57 13.64 -0.47
CA ILE A 151 5.22 13.52 0.10
C ILE A 151 5.20 13.49 1.63
N HIS A 152 6.35 13.65 2.30
CA HIS A 152 6.46 13.64 3.76
C HIS A 152 5.69 14.80 4.43
N HIS A 153 5.37 15.84 3.71
CA HIS A 153 4.47 16.91 4.20
C HIS A 153 3.05 16.37 4.47
N ILE A 154 2.64 15.28 3.84
CA ILE A 154 1.37 14.58 4.07
C ILE A 154 1.58 13.36 4.97
N LYS A 155 2.48 12.45 4.57
CA LYS A 155 2.70 11.17 5.24
C LYS A 155 4.16 10.76 5.13
N LYS A 156 4.82 10.55 6.26
CA LYS A 156 6.21 10.06 6.32
C LYS A 156 6.37 8.73 7.04
N GLU A 157 5.32 8.29 7.73
CA GLU A 157 5.33 7.05 8.48
C GLU A 157 5.13 5.84 7.55
N ASN A 158 5.49 4.67 8.05
CA ASN A 158 5.32 3.39 7.34
C ASN A 158 3.87 3.15 6.92
N ILE A 159 3.68 2.52 5.77
CA ILE A 159 2.36 2.09 5.31
C ILE A 159 2.03 0.73 5.95
N GLY A 160 1.13 0.75 6.93
CA GLY A 160 0.65 -0.42 7.65
C GLY A 160 -0.56 -1.09 7.00
N LEU A 161 -1.08 -2.14 7.67
CA LEU A 161 -2.17 -2.98 7.17
C LEU A 161 -3.41 -2.20 6.71
N ILE A 162 -3.92 -1.31 7.54
CA ILE A 162 -5.15 -0.54 7.27
C ILE A 162 -4.93 0.38 6.06
N GLU A 163 -3.77 0.99 5.98
CA GLU A 163 -3.40 1.91 4.89
C GLU A 163 -3.21 1.20 3.57
N VAL A 164 -2.60 0.00 3.58
CA VAL A 164 -2.50 -0.87 2.40
C VAL A 164 -3.88 -1.13 1.80
N MET A 165 -4.91 -1.27 2.63
CA MET A 165 -6.29 -1.50 2.20
C MET A 165 -7.01 -0.23 1.72
N GLY A 166 -6.35 0.94 1.76
CA GLY A 166 -6.86 2.21 1.21
C GLY A 166 -7.53 3.15 2.21
N LEU A 167 -7.39 2.92 3.52
CA LEU A 167 -7.85 3.86 4.54
C LEU A 167 -6.66 4.67 5.07
N ALA A 168 -6.58 5.94 4.68
CA ALA A 168 -5.49 6.83 5.06
C ALA A 168 -5.49 7.11 6.57
N ILE A 169 -4.41 6.74 7.26
CA ILE A 169 -4.12 7.16 8.62
C ILE A 169 -3.09 8.27 8.55
N LEU A 170 -3.54 9.49 8.81
CA LEU A 170 -2.76 10.71 8.60
C LEU A 170 -2.41 11.38 9.92
N PRO A 171 -1.28 12.13 9.99
CA PRO A 171 -0.90 12.88 11.17
C PRO A 171 -1.98 13.90 11.58
N SER A 172 -2.24 14.03 12.88
CA SER A 172 -3.27 14.93 13.41
C SER A 172 -3.08 16.41 13.01
N ARG A 173 -1.83 16.85 12.78
CA ARG A 173 -1.52 18.21 12.31
C ARG A 173 -2.22 18.56 11.00
N LEU A 174 -2.47 17.58 10.11
CA LEU A 174 -3.13 17.81 8.83
C LEU A 174 -4.56 18.30 8.96
N ALA A 175 -5.25 18.07 10.07
CA ALA A 175 -6.59 18.61 10.31
C ALA A 175 -6.57 20.16 10.25
N GLN A 176 -5.74 20.79 11.07
CA GLN A 176 -5.62 22.26 11.10
C GLN A 176 -4.95 22.82 9.83
N GLN A 177 -3.93 22.12 9.32
CA GLN A 177 -3.21 22.56 8.12
C GLN A 177 -4.10 22.53 6.88
N SER A 178 -4.95 21.52 6.73
CA SER A 178 -5.93 21.44 5.63
C SER A 178 -6.99 22.55 5.69
N GLU A 179 -7.43 22.92 6.91
CA GLU A 179 -8.33 24.05 7.10
C GLU A 179 -7.68 25.39 6.70
N ALA A 180 -6.41 25.60 7.08
CA ALA A 180 -5.66 26.78 6.68
C ALA A 180 -5.46 26.88 5.16
N ILE A 181 -5.18 25.77 4.49
CA ILE A 181 -5.08 25.71 3.02
C ILE A 181 -6.45 26.00 2.39
N ALA A 182 -7.53 25.40 2.86
CA ALA A 182 -8.88 25.64 2.35
C ALA A 182 -9.28 27.12 2.51
N ALA A 183 -8.90 27.77 3.62
CA ALA A 183 -9.14 29.20 3.83
C ALA A 183 -8.44 30.10 2.79
N VAL A 184 -7.26 29.71 2.28
CA VAL A 184 -6.61 30.40 1.14
C VAL A 184 -7.41 30.19 -0.15
N LEU A 185 -7.84 28.95 -0.43
CA LEU A 185 -8.56 28.63 -1.66
C LEU A 185 -9.94 29.31 -1.75
N CYS A 186 -10.53 29.69 -0.63
CA CYS A 186 -11.79 30.46 -0.60
C CYS A 186 -11.57 31.96 -0.30
N GLY A 187 -10.34 32.46 -0.33
CA GLY A 187 -10.01 33.87 -0.16
C GLY A 187 -10.24 34.45 1.24
N GLN A 188 -10.39 33.60 2.26
CA GLN A 188 -10.58 34.03 3.67
C GLN A 188 -9.25 34.44 4.33
N THR A 189 -8.12 33.93 3.84
CA THR A 189 -6.80 34.30 4.31
C THR A 189 -5.82 34.36 3.14
N ASP A 190 -4.67 35.00 3.35
CA ASP A 190 -3.64 35.06 2.31
C ASP A 190 -2.67 33.87 2.39
N ALA A 191 -2.03 33.58 1.25
CA ALA A 191 -1.07 32.47 1.13
C ALA A 191 0.17 32.66 2.04
N LYS A 192 0.54 33.89 2.37
CA LYS A 192 1.69 34.20 3.23
C LYS A 192 1.44 33.75 4.67
N ALA A 193 0.23 34.02 5.19
CA ALA A 193 -0.17 33.58 6.53
C ALA A 193 -0.20 32.04 6.61
N CYS A 194 -0.73 31.38 5.57
CA CYS A 194 -0.77 29.91 5.52
C CYS A 194 0.66 29.31 5.45
N ARG A 195 1.57 29.87 4.64
CA ARG A 195 2.97 29.41 4.59
C ARG A 195 3.71 29.60 5.92
N ALA A 196 3.38 30.63 6.69
CA ALA A 196 3.96 30.83 8.02
C ALA A 196 3.47 29.78 9.03
N ALA A 197 2.21 29.36 8.91
CA ALA A 197 1.59 28.35 9.79
C ALA A 197 1.94 26.91 9.42
N ALA A 198 2.18 26.63 8.14
CA ALA A 198 2.45 25.29 7.60
C ALA A 198 3.50 25.36 6.45
N PRO A 199 4.76 25.68 6.79
CA PRO A 199 5.81 25.90 5.79
C PRO A 199 6.11 24.65 4.94
N GLU A 200 5.91 23.46 5.47
CA GLU A 200 6.07 22.19 4.75
C GLU A 200 5.10 21.99 3.59
N HIS A 201 4.02 22.76 3.53
CA HIS A 201 3.06 22.74 2.44
C HIS A 201 3.21 23.89 1.43
N ALA A 202 4.25 24.72 1.53
CA ALA A 202 4.38 25.93 0.73
C ALA A 202 4.29 25.67 -0.77
N ASP A 203 5.09 24.74 -1.30
CA ASP A 203 5.10 24.40 -2.72
C ASP A 203 3.78 23.76 -3.17
N TRP A 204 3.20 22.91 -2.32
CA TRP A 204 1.91 22.28 -2.59
C TRP A 204 0.77 23.31 -2.60
N LEU A 205 0.79 24.27 -1.67
CA LEU A 205 -0.17 25.38 -1.66
C LEU A 205 -0.13 26.19 -2.97
N ASP A 206 1.08 26.46 -3.50
CA ASP A 206 1.22 27.17 -4.77
C ASP A 206 0.61 26.39 -5.95
N LEU A 207 0.80 25.08 -5.96
CA LEU A 207 0.16 24.19 -6.94
C LEU A 207 -1.36 24.20 -6.82
N LEU A 208 -1.89 24.18 -5.59
CA LEU A 208 -3.33 24.23 -5.35
C LEU A 208 -3.95 25.56 -5.76
N VAL A 209 -3.31 26.69 -5.41
CA VAL A 209 -3.75 28.02 -5.85
C VAL A 209 -3.71 28.15 -7.36
N LYS A 210 -2.67 27.64 -8.01
CA LYS A 210 -2.60 27.62 -9.49
C LYS A 210 -3.72 26.77 -10.12
N LYS A 211 -4.08 25.65 -9.49
CA LYS A 211 -5.08 24.69 -10.01
C LYS A 211 -6.51 25.16 -9.77
N TYR A 212 -6.81 25.71 -8.61
CA TYR A 212 -8.17 25.99 -8.15
C TYR A 212 -8.50 27.48 -8.00
N GLY A 213 -7.49 28.35 -7.99
CA GLY A 213 -7.67 29.77 -7.66
C GLY A 213 -7.93 29.99 -6.17
N THR A 214 -8.46 31.18 -5.84
CA THR A 214 -8.75 31.63 -4.46
C THR A 214 -10.18 32.13 -4.27
N ALA A 215 -11.09 31.69 -5.14
CA ALA A 215 -12.50 32.13 -5.14
C ALA A 215 -13.49 30.98 -5.01
N LEU A 216 -13.06 29.82 -4.48
CA LEU A 216 -13.95 28.69 -4.21
C LEU A 216 -14.92 29.02 -3.07
N SER A 217 -16.09 28.35 -3.03
CA SER A 217 -16.89 28.32 -1.80
C SER A 217 -16.13 27.57 -0.69
N PRO A 218 -16.43 27.80 0.59
CA PRO A 218 -15.79 27.06 1.69
C PRO A 218 -15.91 25.54 1.56
N GLU A 219 -17.06 25.04 1.14
CA GLU A 219 -17.30 23.63 0.91
C GLU A 219 -16.45 23.09 -0.26
N GLN A 220 -16.42 23.80 -1.40
CA GLN A 220 -15.60 23.44 -2.55
C GLN A 220 -14.10 23.43 -2.19
N ALA A 221 -13.64 24.39 -1.39
CA ALA A 221 -12.23 24.44 -0.95
C ALA A 221 -11.87 23.26 -0.07
N GLN A 222 -12.72 22.89 0.90
CA GLN A 222 -12.52 21.72 1.74
C GLN A 222 -12.49 20.41 0.91
N ASP A 223 -13.42 20.26 -0.03
CA ASP A 223 -13.48 19.07 -0.89
C ASP A 223 -12.29 19.00 -1.84
N ALA A 224 -11.80 20.13 -2.36
CA ALA A 224 -10.58 20.19 -3.15
C ALA A 224 -9.36 19.72 -2.32
N VAL A 225 -9.17 20.24 -1.10
CA VAL A 225 -8.06 19.84 -0.24
C VAL A 225 -8.13 18.36 0.12
N LYS A 226 -9.30 17.84 0.51
CA LYS A 226 -9.49 16.41 0.80
C LYS A 226 -9.13 15.53 -0.40
N ARG A 227 -9.56 15.90 -1.59
CA ARG A 227 -9.25 15.17 -2.83
C ARG A 227 -7.75 15.15 -3.11
N GLU A 228 -7.08 16.28 -2.93
CA GLU A 228 -5.65 16.39 -3.17
C GLU A 228 -4.82 15.64 -2.10
N ILE A 229 -5.27 15.62 -0.84
CA ILE A 229 -4.70 14.75 0.19
C ILE A 229 -4.86 13.29 -0.20
N GLY A 230 -6.04 12.90 -0.70
CA GLY A 230 -6.30 11.54 -1.21
C GLY A 230 -5.33 11.15 -2.33
N ALA A 231 -5.13 12.03 -3.31
CA ALA A 231 -4.18 11.80 -4.40
C ALA A 231 -2.72 11.67 -3.89
N LYS A 232 -2.32 12.48 -2.90
CA LYS A 232 -1.01 12.34 -2.25
C LYS A 232 -0.88 11.02 -1.48
N PHE A 233 -1.96 10.56 -0.84
CA PHE A 233 -1.96 9.27 -0.17
C PHE A 233 -1.89 8.10 -1.17
N GLU A 234 -2.56 8.20 -2.32
CA GLU A 234 -2.39 7.24 -3.42
C GLU A 234 -0.91 7.13 -3.84
N THR A 235 -0.22 8.27 -4.00
CA THR A 235 1.24 8.29 -4.25
C THR A 235 2.04 7.60 -3.13
N CYS A 236 1.64 7.74 -1.85
CA CYS A 236 2.27 6.97 -0.76
C CYS A 236 2.13 5.45 -0.97
N LEU A 237 0.97 5.00 -1.42
CA LEU A 237 0.72 3.58 -1.72
C LEU A 237 1.51 3.13 -2.96
N GLU A 238 1.61 3.96 -4.00
CA GLU A 238 2.44 3.69 -5.18
C GLU A 238 3.92 3.55 -4.79
N HIS A 239 4.43 4.41 -3.91
CA HIS A 239 5.80 4.28 -3.41
C HIS A 239 5.99 2.97 -2.62
N ALA A 240 5.00 2.56 -1.82
CA ALA A 240 5.05 1.33 -1.04
C ALA A 240 4.89 0.05 -1.88
N GLY A 241 4.32 0.13 -3.08
CA GLY A 241 4.16 -1.02 -3.98
C GLY A 241 5.50 -1.50 -4.54
N VAL A 242 5.78 -2.79 -4.42
CA VAL A 242 7.04 -3.39 -4.91
C VAL A 242 7.04 -3.49 -6.43
N PHE A 243 5.94 -3.96 -7.02
CA PHE A 243 5.74 -3.98 -8.46
C PHE A 243 4.84 -2.81 -8.86
N LYS A 244 5.38 -1.85 -9.60
CA LYS A 244 4.65 -0.63 -10.00
C LYS A 244 3.57 -0.92 -11.05
N LEU A 245 2.52 -0.11 -11.10
CA LEU A 245 1.49 -0.16 -12.14
C LEU A 245 1.98 0.48 -13.46
N THR A 246 3.20 0.18 -13.85
CA THR A 246 3.82 0.55 -15.14
C THR A 246 4.04 -0.71 -15.98
N PRO A 247 4.24 -0.61 -17.30
CA PRO A 247 4.53 -1.79 -18.12
C PRO A 247 5.68 -2.63 -17.58
N ASP A 248 6.78 -2.01 -17.17
CA ASP A 248 7.96 -2.71 -16.63
C ASP A 248 7.67 -3.34 -15.26
N GLY A 249 6.97 -2.62 -14.38
CA GLY A 249 6.57 -3.14 -13.07
C GLY A 249 5.59 -4.30 -13.15
N LEU A 250 4.66 -4.28 -14.11
CA LEU A 250 3.76 -5.40 -14.38
C LEU A 250 4.52 -6.60 -14.97
N ALA A 251 5.49 -6.37 -15.85
CA ALA A 251 6.35 -7.42 -16.37
C ALA A 251 7.21 -8.06 -15.26
N ALA A 252 7.72 -7.27 -14.33
CA ALA A 252 8.42 -7.78 -13.14
C ALA A 252 7.48 -8.60 -12.24
N PHE A 253 6.23 -8.17 -12.08
CA PHE A 253 5.24 -8.92 -11.32
C PHE A 253 4.91 -10.28 -11.99
N ASP A 254 4.77 -10.29 -13.31
CA ASP A 254 4.60 -11.53 -14.08
C ASP A 254 5.81 -12.47 -13.90
N ARG A 255 7.05 -11.97 -13.87
CA ARG A 255 8.26 -12.79 -13.59
C ARG A 255 8.23 -13.43 -12.20
N PHE A 256 7.82 -12.67 -11.19
CA PHE A 256 7.66 -13.22 -9.84
C PHE A 256 6.59 -14.31 -9.79
N LEU A 257 5.42 -14.09 -10.42
CA LEU A 257 4.35 -15.07 -10.44
C LEU A 257 4.72 -16.33 -11.22
N ALA A 258 5.51 -16.19 -12.31
CA ALA A 258 6.07 -17.33 -13.03
C ALA A 258 7.05 -18.13 -12.15
N ALA A 259 7.92 -17.46 -11.37
CA ALA A 259 8.82 -18.12 -10.42
C ALA A 259 8.04 -18.85 -9.29
N LEU A 260 6.84 -18.36 -8.92
CA LEU A 260 5.93 -19.01 -7.99
C LEU A 260 5.23 -20.26 -8.61
N GLY A 261 5.33 -20.44 -9.94
CA GLY A 261 4.65 -21.52 -10.68
C GLY A 261 3.23 -21.16 -11.12
N CYS A 262 2.89 -19.87 -11.14
CA CYS A 262 1.63 -19.40 -11.68
C CYS A 262 1.69 -19.35 -13.22
N GLU A 263 0.64 -19.83 -13.87
CA GLU A 263 0.47 -19.80 -15.33
C GLU A 263 -0.59 -18.75 -15.69
N LYS A 264 -0.21 -17.78 -16.49
CA LYS A 264 -1.10 -16.68 -16.93
C LYS A 264 -2.21 -17.21 -17.84
N LEU A 265 -3.45 -16.76 -17.62
CA LEU A 265 -4.65 -17.16 -18.36
C LEU A 265 -5.00 -16.17 -19.46
#